data_be82092cf3cb0a3e543ef20d4fa818b7
#
_entry.id   be82092cf3cb0a3e543ef20d4fa818b7
#
_cell.length_a   1.000
_cell.length_b   1.000
_cell.length_c   1.000
_cell.angle_alpha   90.00
_cell.angle_beta   90.00
_cell.angle_gamma   90.00
#
_symmetry.space_group_name_H-M   'P 1'
#
loop_
_entity.id
_entity.type
_entity.pdbx_description
1 polymer ?
#
loop_
_entity_poly.entity_id
_entity_poly.type
_entity_poly.pdbx_seq_one_letter_code
_entity_poly.pdbx_strand_id
1 'polypeptide(L)'
;MKRIAIVGTQGVPAQYGGFETLVENLIGVNRSYNIKYTVFCSAKDYDDRRKTFKGAKLRYIPLFHANGAQSIFYDILSLMCCIIGFDTVLVLGVSGGVFLPFFRLLFHKKLIVHIDGLEHTRAKWGGFAKWYLRLSEKLAVRCADIVITDNKVIQRYVEEKYGKSPELIAYGGDHVLRNVSEEKQSSILNKYMLDKKGYALSICRIEPENKCDITLQAFAESGMPLVFIGNWNHSSYSKNLRFKYGMIHNIRILDSIYDLDVLYTLRKNCRLYVHGHSAGGTNPSLVEAMFFGCPILAYGVEYNRETTFNMAHYYLDAKQLKELSMNVKQNDGDLTDLTYHHYLWKNIIKQYEALF
;
A
#
# COMPACT_ATOMS: atom_id res chain seq x y z
N MET A 1 -30.56 1.34 -4.57
CA MET A 1 -29.18 1.01 -5.00
C MET A 1 -28.31 2.25 -4.78
N LYS A 2 -27.31 2.17 -3.90
CA LYS A 2 -26.42 3.31 -3.56
C LYS A 2 -25.36 3.53 -4.65
N ARG A 3 -25.10 4.78 -5.01
CA ARG A 3 -24.13 5.18 -6.02
C ARG A 3 -22.93 5.79 -5.33
N ILE A 4 -21.80 5.10 -5.39
CA ILE A 4 -20.57 5.49 -4.70
C ILE A 4 -19.56 5.98 -5.74
N ALA A 5 -19.03 7.19 -5.55
CA ALA A 5 -17.86 7.69 -6.26
C ALA A 5 -16.59 7.39 -5.45
N ILE A 6 -15.54 6.92 -6.12
CA ILE A 6 -14.21 6.74 -5.53
C ILE A 6 -13.25 7.66 -6.26
N VAL A 7 -12.59 8.56 -5.52
CA VAL A 7 -11.64 9.56 -6.01
C VAL A 7 -10.34 9.51 -5.20
N GLY A 8 -9.24 10.06 -5.73
CA GLY A 8 -7.95 10.11 -5.02
C GLY A 8 -7.06 8.89 -5.25
N THR A 9 -7.36 8.08 -6.26
CA THR A 9 -6.52 6.96 -6.73
C THR A 9 -6.12 7.19 -8.19
N GLN A 10 -5.00 6.63 -8.64
CA GLN A 10 -4.64 6.67 -10.07
C GLN A 10 -5.66 5.93 -10.92
N GLY A 11 -6.33 4.91 -10.37
CA GLY A 11 -7.40 4.15 -11.02
C GLY A 11 -7.25 2.65 -10.92
N VAL A 12 -8.06 1.93 -11.72
CA VAL A 12 -8.05 0.46 -11.82
C VAL A 12 -8.06 0.04 -13.29
N PRO A 13 -7.46 -1.12 -13.67
CA PRO A 13 -6.79 -2.14 -12.82
C PRO A 13 -5.60 -1.58 -12.03
N ALA A 14 -5.34 -2.12 -10.84
CA ALA A 14 -4.22 -1.69 -10.01
C ALA A 14 -2.89 -1.95 -10.73
N GLN A 15 -2.12 -0.88 -10.93
CA GLN A 15 -0.77 -0.97 -11.50
C GLN A 15 0.29 -0.81 -10.42
N TYR A 16 0.08 0.14 -9.48
CA TYR A 16 1.07 0.47 -8.48
C TYR A 16 0.45 1.35 -7.38
N GLY A 17 0.40 0.85 -6.15
CA GLY A 17 -0.04 1.63 -4.99
C GLY A 17 -1.03 0.90 -4.10
N GLY A 18 -1.11 1.32 -2.83
CA GLY A 18 -2.02 0.72 -1.85
C GLY A 18 -3.48 1.03 -2.15
N PHE A 19 -3.79 2.27 -2.53
CA PHE A 19 -5.15 2.68 -2.86
C PHE A 19 -5.70 2.00 -4.11
N GLU A 20 -4.87 1.79 -5.14
CA GLU A 20 -5.27 1.06 -6.34
C GLU A 20 -5.65 -0.39 -6.00
N THR A 21 -4.83 -1.05 -5.17
CA THR A 21 -5.11 -2.40 -4.66
C THR A 21 -6.38 -2.43 -3.81
N LEU A 22 -6.57 -1.46 -2.93
CA LEU A 22 -7.79 -1.31 -2.13
C LEU A 22 -9.03 -1.21 -3.04
N VAL A 23 -9.01 -0.28 -3.99
CA VAL A 23 -10.15 -0.04 -4.88
C VAL A 23 -10.44 -1.26 -5.74
N GLU A 24 -9.42 -1.89 -6.29
CA GLU A 24 -9.59 -3.09 -7.12
C GLU A 24 -10.27 -4.23 -6.36
N ASN A 25 -9.94 -4.43 -5.07
CA ASN A 25 -10.57 -5.44 -4.24
C ASN A 25 -11.96 -5.00 -3.78
N LEU A 26 -12.16 -3.73 -3.43
CA LEU A 26 -13.45 -3.18 -3.01
C LEU A 26 -14.53 -3.33 -4.10
N ILE A 27 -14.18 -3.08 -5.35
CA ILE A 27 -15.11 -3.25 -6.49
C ILE A 27 -15.20 -4.68 -7.01
N GLY A 28 -14.46 -5.62 -6.39
CA GLY A 28 -14.31 -7.01 -6.82
C GLY A 28 -15.51 -7.90 -6.51
N VAL A 29 -15.23 -9.20 -6.36
CA VAL A 29 -16.26 -10.29 -6.34
C VAL A 29 -17.12 -10.27 -5.07
N ASN A 30 -16.60 -9.78 -3.95
CA ASN A 30 -17.30 -9.84 -2.65
C ASN A 30 -18.23 -8.65 -2.37
N ARG A 31 -18.41 -7.74 -3.31
CA ARG A 31 -19.23 -6.55 -3.15
C ARG A 31 -20.74 -6.85 -3.07
N SER A 32 -21.47 -5.97 -2.38
CA SER A 32 -22.94 -6.02 -2.35
C SER A 32 -23.55 -5.62 -3.71
N TYR A 33 -24.57 -6.35 -4.14
CA TYR A 33 -25.34 -6.02 -5.35
C TYR A 33 -26.12 -4.70 -5.27
N ASN A 34 -26.33 -4.18 -4.05
CA ASN A 34 -27.02 -2.92 -3.82
C ASN A 34 -26.15 -1.68 -4.00
N ILE A 35 -24.86 -1.84 -4.32
CA ILE A 35 -23.90 -0.75 -4.47
C ILE A 35 -23.42 -0.69 -5.92
N LYS A 36 -23.43 0.52 -6.49
CA LYS A 36 -22.83 0.86 -7.79
C LYS A 36 -21.63 1.77 -7.60
N TYR A 37 -20.46 1.26 -7.93
CA TYR A 37 -19.22 2.03 -7.89
C TYR A 37 -18.96 2.76 -9.20
N THR A 38 -18.43 3.97 -9.09
CA THR A 38 -17.76 4.70 -10.17
C THR A 38 -16.38 5.08 -9.67
N VAL A 39 -15.34 4.62 -10.34
CA VAL A 39 -13.94 4.92 -10.02
C VAL A 39 -13.45 6.00 -10.98
N PHE A 40 -12.89 7.06 -10.42
CA PHE A 40 -12.20 8.09 -11.18
C PHE A 40 -10.77 7.66 -11.43
N CYS A 41 -10.33 7.68 -12.69
CA CYS A 41 -9.04 7.21 -13.14
C CYS A 41 -8.27 8.34 -13.82
N SER A 42 -6.95 8.35 -13.67
CA SER A 42 -6.06 9.25 -14.39
C SER A 42 -6.00 8.87 -15.87
N ALA A 43 -6.41 9.76 -16.77
CA ALA A 43 -6.34 9.51 -18.21
C ALA A 43 -4.92 9.38 -18.76
N LYS A 44 -3.90 9.82 -17.98
CA LYS A 44 -2.49 9.74 -18.34
C LYS A 44 -1.88 8.38 -18.08
N ASP A 45 -2.37 7.71 -16.99
CA ASP A 45 -1.74 6.49 -16.51
C ASP A 45 -2.39 5.22 -17.11
N TYR A 46 -3.47 5.39 -17.92
CA TYR A 46 -4.21 4.30 -18.56
C TYR A 46 -4.43 4.59 -20.05
N ASP A 47 -3.71 3.87 -20.91
CA ASP A 47 -3.89 3.93 -22.37
C ASP A 47 -5.18 3.21 -22.80
N ASP A 48 -5.47 2.04 -22.20
CA ASP A 48 -6.70 1.29 -22.40
C ASP A 48 -7.83 1.87 -21.52
N ARG A 49 -8.61 2.79 -22.09
CA ARG A 49 -9.70 3.47 -21.40
C ARG A 49 -10.97 2.64 -21.39
N ARG A 50 -10.98 1.61 -20.59
CA ARG A 50 -12.14 0.73 -20.37
C ARG A 50 -13.30 1.54 -19.78
N LYS A 51 -14.53 1.28 -20.27
CA LYS A 51 -15.75 1.89 -19.69
C LYS A 51 -16.11 1.30 -18.32
N THR A 52 -15.74 0.04 -18.11
CA THR A 52 -16.06 -0.72 -16.89
C THR A 52 -14.93 -1.67 -16.53
N PHE A 53 -14.79 -1.94 -15.23
CA PHE A 53 -13.86 -2.94 -14.69
C PHE A 53 -14.47 -3.59 -13.44
N LYS A 54 -14.48 -4.92 -13.36
CA LYS A 54 -15.11 -5.67 -12.25
C LYS A 54 -16.51 -5.16 -11.89
N GLY A 55 -17.29 -4.69 -12.91
CA GLY A 55 -18.65 -4.17 -12.76
C GLY A 55 -18.75 -2.74 -12.19
N ALA A 56 -17.64 -2.06 -11.86
CA ALA A 56 -17.62 -0.62 -11.60
C ALA A 56 -17.53 0.17 -12.90
N LYS A 57 -18.14 1.37 -12.94
CA LYS A 57 -17.92 2.33 -14.03
C LYS A 57 -16.59 3.03 -13.84
N LEU A 58 -15.86 3.27 -14.94
CA LEU A 58 -14.63 4.05 -14.93
C LEU A 58 -14.86 5.40 -15.60
N ARG A 59 -14.34 6.48 -14.97
CA ARG A 59 -14.32 7.84 -15.53
C ARG A 59 -12.90 8.36 -15.55
N TYR A 60 -12.41 8.69 -16.74
CA TYR A 60 -11.03 9.17 -16.93
C TYR A 60 -11.00 10.70 -16.90
N ILE A 61 -10.19 11.24 -15.98
CA ILE A 61 -9.97 12.67 -15.85
C ILE A 61 -8.73 13.04 -16.62
N PRO A 62 -8.82 13.95 -17.61
CA PRO A 62 -7.66 14.45 -18.33
C PRO A 62 -6.76 15.26 -17.39
N LEU A 63 -5.45 15.00 -17.46
CA LEU A 63 -4.46 15.71 -16.66
C LEU A 63 -3.49 16.47 -17.54
N PHE A 64 -3.25 17.71 -17.17
CA PHE A 64 -2.17 18.51 -17.72
C PHE A 64 -0.86 18.19 -16.97
N HIS A 65 0.28 18.30 -17.66
CA HIS A 65 1.57 18.11 -17.02
C HIS A 65 1.82 19.27 -16.04
N ALA A 66 1.73 19.00 -14.75
CA ALA A 66 2.01 19.97 -13.70
C ALA A 66 2.89 19.29 -12.64
N ASN A 67 4.18 19.62 -12.64
CA ASN A 67 5.17 19.07 -11.71
C ASN A 67 4.70 19.19 -10.24
N GLY A 68 4.51 18.06 -9.56
CA GLY A 68 4.15 17.99 -8.14
C GLY A 68 2.71 18.37 -7.78
N ALA A 69 2.04 19.25 -8.52
CA ALA A 69 0.65 19.69 -8.27
C ALA A 69 -0.40 18.86 -9.04
N GLN A 70 0.04 17.92 -9.85
CA GLN A 70 -0.84 17.14 -10.74
C GLN A 70 -1.91 16.35 -9.97
N SER A 71 -1.55 15.73 -8.86
CA SER A 71 -2.50 14.99 -8.01
C SER A 71 -3.57 15.91 -7.41
N ILE A 72 -3.21 17.14 -7.05
CA ILE A 72 -4.14 18.14 -6.50
C ILE A 72 -5.20 18.50 -7.53
N PHE A 73 -4.80 18.86 -8.75
CA PHE A 73 -5.73 19.19 -9.84
C PHE A 73 -6.62 18.00 -10.20
N TYR A 74 -6.04 16.81 -10.24
CA TYR A 74 -6.77 15.57 -10.48
C TYR A 74 -7.88 15.35 -9.46
N ASP A 75 -7.56 15.49 -8.17
CA ASP A 75 -8.50 15.28 -7.09
C ASP A 75 -9.62 16.34 -7.13
N ILE A 76 -9.28 17.61 -7.37
CA ILE A 76 -10.25 18.70 -7.49
C ILE A 76 -11.22 18.45 -8.65
N LEU A 77 -10.71 18.13 -9.84
CA LEU A 77 -11.53 17.85 -11.02
C LEU A 77 -12.43 16.62 -10.80
N SER A 78 -11.88 15.58 -10.18
CA SER A 78 -12.65 14.39 -9.81
C SER A 78 -13.79 14.72 -8.86
N LEU A 79 -13.53 15.51 -7.82
CA LEU A 79 -14.55 15.99 -6.86
C LEU A 79 -15.62 16.84 -7.56
N MET A 80 -15.25 17.77 -8.45
CA MET A 80 -16.21 18.56 -9.22
C MET A 80 -17.17 17.66 -10.01
N CYS A 81 -16.67 16.58 -10.60
CA CYS A 81 -17.49 15.60 -11.32
C CYS A 81 -18.40 14.77 -10.39
N CYS A 82 -18.19 14.83 -9.06
CA CYS A 82 -18.98 14.08 -8.08
C CYS A 82 -20.15 14.89 -7.49
N ILE A 83 -20.28 16.18 -7.78
CA ILE A 83 -21.32 17.05 -7.20
C ILE A 83 -22.73 16.49 -7.48
N ILE A 84 -22.93 15.93 -8.65
CA ILE A 84 -24.22 15.37 -9.07
C ILE A 84 -24.08 13.88 -9.38
N GLY A 85 -25.08 13.10 -9.00
CA GLY A 85 -25.22 11.71 -9.46
C GLY A 85 -24.72 10.65 -8.49
N PHE A 86 -24.22 11.02 -7.29
CA PHE A 86 -23.74 10.09 -6.29
C PHE A 86 -24.42 10.28 -4.94
N ASP A 87 -24.48 9.21 -4.16
CA ASP A 87 -25.06 9.20 -2.81
C ASP A 87 -23.97 9.27 -1.73
N THR A 88 -22.78 8.77 -2.05
CA THR A 88 -21.59 8.85 -1.21
C THR A 88 -20.36 9.10 -2.08
N VAL A 89 -19.42 9.89 -1.57
CA VAL A 89 -18.08 10.08 -2.17
C VAL A 89 -17.03 9.58 -1.19
N LEU A 90 -16.24 8.59 -1.63
CA LEU A 90 -15.06 8.09 -0.92
C LEU A 90 -13.82 8.77 -1.52
N VAL A 91 -13.15 9.57 -0.72
CA VAL A 91 -11.90 10.27 -1.06
C VAL A 91 -10.73 9.50 -0.45
N LEU A 92 -9.81 9.05 -1.29
CA LEU A 92 -8.60 8.35 -0.89
C LEU A 92 -7.41 9.31 -0.86
N GLY A 93 -6.84 9.53 0.32
CA GLY A 93 -5.80 10.51 0.54
C GLY A 93 -6.33 11.93 0.78
N VAL A 94 -5.40 12.87 0.92
CA VAL A 94 -5.70 14.24 1.37
C VAL A 94 -5.26 15.32 0.39
N SER A 95 -4.70 14.99 -0.77
CA SER A 95 -4.11 15.98 -1.70
C SER A 95 -5.12 17.00 -2.21
N GLY A 96 -6.37 16.61 -2.46
CA GLY A 96 -7.48 17.47 -2.87
C GLY A 96 -8.26 18.13 -1.72
N GLY A 97 -7.84 17.93 -0.46
CA GLY A 97 -8.60 18.33 0.73
C GLY A 97 -8.92 19.83 0.84
N VAL A 98 -8.09 20.70 0.25
CA VAL A 98 -8.33 22.14 0.22
C VAL A 98 -9.59 22.53 -0.54
N PHE A 99 -10.06 21.69 -1.46
CA PHE A 99 -11.30 21.92 -2.21
C PHE A 99 -12.55 21.45 -1.45
N LEU A 100 -12.42 20.60 -0.45
CA LEU A 100 -13.56 19.99 0.26
C LEU A 100 -14.50 20.98 0.93
N PRO A 101 -14.08 22.14 1.49
CA PRO A 101 -15.01 23.15 1.98
C PRO A 101 -15.96 23.65 0.88
N PHE A 102 -15.46 23.94 -0.32
CA PHE A 102 -16.28 24.34 -1.47
C PHE A 102 -17.17 23.21 -1.96
N PHE A 103 -16.59 22.02 -2.06
CA PHE A 103 -17.33 20.81 -2.43
C PHE A 103 -18.51 20.58 -1.49
N ARG A 104 -18.31 20.77 -0.19
CA ARG A 104 -19.32 20.57 0.85
C ARG A 104 -20.52 21.56 0.77
N LEU A 105 -20.28 22.74 0.24
CA LEU A 105 -21.37 23.72 -0.02
C LEU A 105 -22.36 23.21 -1.08
N LEU A 106 -21.89 22.40 -2.02
CA LEU A 106 -22.67 21.89 -3.16
C LEU A 106 -23.13 20.45 -2.97
N PHE A 107 -22.35 19.66 -2.22
CA PHE A 107 -22.60 18.24 -1.97
C PHE A 107 -23.01 18.01 -0.51
N HIS A 108 -24.32 17.81 -0.31
CA HIS A 108 -24.91 17.62 1.02
C HIS A 108 -25.12 16.16 1.42
N LYS A 109 -24.55 15.21 0.67
CA LYS A 109 -24.61 13.78 0.94
C LYS A 109 -23.37 13.30 1.68
N LYS A 110 -23.23 11.98 1.83
CA LYS A 110 -22.15 11.39 2.65
C LYS A 110 -20.79 11.57 1.99
N LEU A 111 -19.86 12.18 2.75
CA LEU A 111 -18.44 12.35 2.37
C LEU A 111 -17.57 11.54 3.33
N ILE A 112 -16.85 10.57 2.78
CA ILE A 112 -15.92 9.70 3.52
C ILE A 112 -14.50 10.02 3.04
N VAL A 113 -13.57 10.25 3.97
CA VAL A 113 -12.16 10.51 3.66
C VAL A 113 -11.31 9.43 4.29
N HIS A 114 -10.47 8.79 3.50
CA HIS A 114 -9.50 7.80 3.98
C HIS A 114 -8.09 8.39 4.04
N ILE A 115 -7.45 8.32 5.21
CA ILE A 115 -6.09 8.75 5.47
C ILE A 115 -5.24 7.51 5.70
N ASP A 116 -4.34 7.19 4.74
CA ASP A 116 -3.47 6.01 4.78
C ASP A 116 -2.06 6.30 5.31
N GLY A 117 -1.81 7.52 5.73
CA GLY A 117 -0.51 7.93 6.26
C GLY A 117 -0.37 9.44 6.38
N LEU A 118 0.70 9.84 7.05
CA LEU A 118 1.01 11.25 7.27
C LEU A 118 1.87 11.78 6.10
N GLU A 119 1.25 12.04 4.93
CA GLU A 119 1.97 12.48 3.72
C GLU A 119 2.89 13.68 3.97
N HIS A 120 2.49 14.62 4.83
CA HIS A 120 3.29 15.80 5.17
C HIS A 120 4.59 15.48 5.94
N THR A 121 4.75 14.26 6.48
CA THR A 121 5.98 13.86 7.20
C THR A 121 7.05 13.30 6.26
N ARG A 122 6.68 12.90 5.04
CA ARG A 122 7.60 12.27 4.10
C ARG A 122 8.74 13.21 3.70
N ALA A 123 9.95 12.65 3.65
CA ALA A 123 11.18 13.41 3.36
C ALA A 123 11.21 14.04 1.96
N LYS A 124 10.49 13.47 1.00
CA LYS A 124 10.41 13.97 -0.39
C LYS A 124 9.80 15.37 -0.52
N TRP A 125 9.04 15.84 0.47
CA TRP A 125 8.34 17.11 0.41
C TRP A 125 9.13 18.25 1.01
N GLY A 126 9.24 19.38 0.29
CA GLY A 126 9.76 20.63 0.82
C GLY A 126 8.79 21.34 1.76
N GLY A 127 9.24 22.39 2.45
CA GLY A 127 8.49 23.09 3.50
C GLY A 127 7.09 23.58 3.08
N PHE A 128 6.97 24.19 1.88
CA PHE A 128 5.69 24.64 1.35
C PHE A 128 4.72 23.49 1.07
N ALA A 129 5.21 22.41 0.47
CA ALA A 129 4.38 21.22 0.21
C ALA A 129 3.91 20.56 1.51
N LYS A 130 4.77 20.52 2.54
CA LYS A 130 4.39 20.02 3.88
C LYS A 130 3.33 20.89 4.53
N TRP A 131 3.44 22.22 4.43
CA TRP A 131 2.43 23.16 4.92
C TRP A 131 1.09 22.94 4.20
N TYR A 132 1.12 22.89 2.85
CA TYR A 132 -0.05 22.63 2.04
C TYR A 132 -0.74 21.32 2.44
N LEU A 133 0.02 20.21 2.55
CA LEU A 133 -0.52 18.90 2.89
C LEU A 133 -1.14 18.88 4.30
N ARG A 134 -0.56 19.59 5.26
CA ARG A 134 -1.14 19.75 6.62
C ARG A 134 -2.46 20.52 6.58
N LEU A 135 -2.54 21.59 5.79
CA LEU A 135 -3.77 22.35 5.61
C LEU A 135 -4.85 21.50 4.92
N SER A 136 -4.46 20.78 3.87
CA SER A 136 -5.33 19.89 3.10
C SER A 136 -5.88 18.77 3.98
N GLU A 137 -5.04 18.11 4.76
CA GLU A 137 -5.43 17.11 5.75
C GLU A 137 -6.43 17.65 6.78
N LYS A 138 -6.14 18.82 7.35
CA LYS A 138 -7.03 19.48 8.32
C LYS A 138 -8.42 19.76 7.74
N LEU A 139 -8.48 20.25 6.50
CA LEU A 139 -9.75 20.54 5.83
C LEU A 139 -10.49 19.24 5.46
N ALA A 140 -9.77 18.24 5.01
CA ALA A 140 -10.33 16.92 4.69
C ALA A 140 -10.99 16.29 5.92
N VAL A 141 -10.29 16.23 7.05
CA VAL A 141 -10.83 15.70 8.31
C VAL A 141 -12.03 16.47 8.80
N ARG A 142 -12.01 17.82 8.70
CA ARG A 142 -13.12 18.66 9.17
C ARG A 142 -14.38 18.54 8.32
N CYS A 143 -14.22 18.42 7.00
CA CYS A 143 -15.34 18.34 6.06
C CYS A 143 -15.94 16.95 5.95
N ALA A 144 -15.20 15.90 6.33
CA ALA A 144 -15.67 14.52 6.26
C ALA A 144 -16.80 14.23 7.27
N ASP A 145 -17.82 13.50 6.84
CA ASP A 145 -18.79 12.87 7.74
C ASP A 145 -18.16 11.70 8.47
N ILE A 146 -17.34 10.91 7.76
CA ILE A 146 -16.59 9.78 8.30
C ILE A 146 -15.14 9.92 7.84
N VAL A 147 -14.21 9.74 8.77
CA VAL A 147 -12.78 9.59 8.49
C VAL A 147 -12.41 8.13 8.66
N ILE A 148 -11.71 7.56 7.71
CA ILE A 148 -11.13 6.21 7.79
C ILE A 148 -9.62 6.34 7.98
N THR A 149 -9.05 5.50 8.83
CA THR A 149 -7.60 5.30 8.96
C THR A 149 -7.29 3.81 8.86
N ASP A 150 -6.12 3.46 8.35
CA ASP A 150 -5.72 2.08 8.11
C ASP A 150 -4.85 1.48 9.23
N ASN A 151 -4.46 2.32 10.22
CA ASN A 151 -3.55 1.94 11.29
C ASN A 151 -3.90 2.69 12.58
N LYS A 152 -3.81 2.04 13.74
CA LYS A 152 -4.10 2.66 15.04
C LYS A 152 -3.21 3.85 15.37
N VAL A 153 -2.00 3.90 14.84
CA VAL A 153 -1.10 5.06 15.02
C VAL A 153 -1.68 6.29 14.32
N ILE A 154 -2.19 6.11 13.10
CA ILE A 154 -2.87 7.19 12.37
C ILE A 154 -4.20 7.54 13.04
N GLN A 155 -4.94 6.56 13.53
CA GLN A 155 -6.18 6.76 14.28
C GLN A 155 -5.94 7.67 15.48
N ARG A 156 -4.99 7.35 16.36
CA ARG A 156 -4.63 8.17 17.52
C ARG A 156 -4.22 9.59 17.11
N TYR A 157 -3.40 9.72 16.08
CA TYR A 157 -3.00 11.03 15.58
C TYR A 157 -4.21 11.88 15.16
N VAL A 158 -5.20 11.32 14.47
CA VAL A 158 -6.41 12.03 14.05
C VAL A 158 -7.27 12.40 15.27
N GLU A 159 -7.41 11.50 16.24
CA GLU A 159 -8.14 11.74 17.50
C GLU A 159 -7.50 12.88 18.29
N GLU A 160 -6.20 12.81 18.54
CA GLU A 160 -5.46 13.80 19.35
C GLU A 160 -5.40 15.18 18.67
N LYS A 161 -5.19 15.20 17.36
CA LYS A 161 -4.97 16.46 16.64
C LYS A 161 -6.26 17.16 16.21
N TYR A 162 -7.29 16.42 15.88
CA TYR A 162 -8.51 16.95 15.28
C TYR A 162 -9.77 16.73 16.11
N GLY A 163 -9.71 15.93 17.18
CA GLY A 163 -10.87 15.59 18.01
C GLY A 163 -11.95 14.79 17.26
N LYS A 164 -11.59 14.07 16.20
CA LYS A 164 -12.47 13.21 15.43
C LYS A 164 -12.17 11.74 15.78
N SER A 165 -13.20 10.91 15.85
CA SER A 165 -13.06 9.46 16.02
C SER A 165 -13.11 8.78 14.66
N PRO A 166 -11.98 8.39 14.04
CA PRO A 166 -11.99 7.73 12.74
C PRO A 166 -12.33 6.25 12.87
N GLU A 167 -12.92 5.72 11.81
CA GLU A 167 -13.08 4.28 11.63
C GLU A 167 -11.73 3.66 11.27
N LEU A 168 -11.36 2.58 11.96
CA LEU A 168 -10.14 1.84 11.69
C LEU A 168 -10.44 0.71 10.71
N ILE A 169 -10.00 0.86 9.45
CA ILE A 169 -10.17 -0.15 8.41
C ILE A 169 -8.84 -0.35 7.69
N ALA A 170 -8.16 -1.42 8.00
CA ALA A 170 -6.86 -1.76 7.41
C ALA A 170 -6.97 -2.24 5.94
N TYR A 171 -5.84 -2.57 5.33
CA TYR A 171 -5.80 -3.25 4.03
C TYR A 171 -5.99 -4.76 4.20
N GLY A 172 -6.61 -5.41 3.21
CA GLY A 172 -6.58 -6.86 3.11
C GLY A 172 -5.33 -7.35 2.36
N GLY A 173 -4.99 -8.64 2.51
CA GLY A 173 -3.80 -9.20 1.87
C GLY A 173 -4.01 -10.56 1.20
N ASP A 174 -5.15 -11.21 1.40
CA ASP A 174 -5.42 -12.57 0.91
C ASP A 174 -5.54 -12.70 -0.62
N HIS A 175 -5.61 -11.59 -1.36
CA HIS A 175 -5.58 -11.57 -2.83
C HIS A 175 -4.27 -12.13 -3.41
N VAL A 176 -3.20 -12.20 -2.63
CA VAL A 176 -1.91 -12.79 -3.04
C VAL A 176 -1.89 -14.31 -2.93
N LEU A 177 -2.87 -14.90 -2.26
CA LEU A 177 -2.98 -16.36 -2.14
C LEU A 177 -3.43 -16.97 -3.45
N ARG A 178 -2.65 -17.92 -3.95
CA ARG A 178 -2.86 -18.57 -5.26
C ARG A 178 -2.74 -20.08 -5.12
N ASN A 179 -3.36 -20.79 -6.03
CA ASN A 179 -3.15 -22.22 -6.19
C ASN A 179 -2.15 -22.46 -7.33
N VAL A 180 -0.87 -22.51 -6.99
CA VAL A 180 0.23 -22.75 -7.94
C VAL A 180 0.79 -24.15 -7.68
N SER A 181 0.80 -25.02 -8.71
CA SER A 181 1.29 -26.40 -8.56
C SER A 181 2.77 -26.43 -8.16
N GLU A 182 3.19 -27.51 -7.51
CA GLU A 182 4.58 -27.69 -7.07
C GLU A 182 5.56 -27.70 -8.25
N GLU A 183 5.15 -28.26 -9.41
CA GLU A 183 5.97 -28.26 -10.63
C GLU A 183 6.19 -26.83 -11.13
N LYS A 184 5.13 -26.00 -11.15
CA LYS A 184 5.22 -24.60 -11.55
C LYS A 184 6.05 -23.79 -10.55
N GLN A 185 5.89 -24.01 -9.24
CA GLN A 185 6.72 -23.37 -8.23
C GLN A 185 8.20 -23.75 -8.42
N SER A 186 8.50 -25.03 -8.64
CA SER A 186 9.87 -25.51 -8.89
C SER A 186 10.46 -24.87 -10.16
N SER A 187 9.67 -24.79 -11.24
CA SER A 187 10.08 -24.13 -12.49
C SER A 187 10.41 -22.65 -12.26
N ILE A 188 9.58 -21.94 -11.49
CA ILE A 188 9.82 -20.53 -11.14
C ILE A 188 11.09 -20.39 -10.30
N LEU A 189 11.27 -21.18 -9.25
CA LEU A 189 12.47 -21.14 -8.42
C LEU A 189 13.74 -21.40 -9.23
N ASN A 190 13.72 -22.41 -10.11
CA ASN A 190 14.83 -22.73 -11.01
C ASN A 190 15.14 -21.57 -11.96
N LYS A 191 14.12 -20.92 -12.55
CA LYS A 191 14.31 -19.72 -13.40
C LYS A 191 15.08 -18.62 -12.68
N TYR A 192 14.81 -18.44 -11.39
CA TYR A 192 15.50 -17.45 -10.56
C TYR A 192 16.71 -18.03 -9.82
N MET A 193 17.09 -19.30 -10.07
CA MET A 193 18.17 -20.02 -9.40
C MET A 193 18.07 -19.90 -7.86
N LEU A 194 16.92 -20.23 -7.29
CA LEU A 194 16.61 -20.12 -5.87
C LEU A 194 16.26 -21.49 -5.29
N ASP A 195 16.76 -21.75 -4.08
CA ASP A 195 16.40 -22.92 -3.31
C ASP A 195 15.20 -22.63 -2.37
N LYS A 196 14.34 -23.62 -2.18
CA LYS A 196 13.26 -23.52 -1.18
C LYS A 196 13.85 -23.20 0.19
N LYS A 197 13.32 -22.17 0.86
CA LYS A 197 13.78 -21.69 2.17
C LYS A 197 15.27 -21.30 2.21
N GLY A 198 15.90 -21.07 1.06
CA GLY A 198 17.31 -20.70 0.95
C GLY A 198 17.58 -19.19 0.91
N TYR A 199 16.56 -18.34 0.81
CA TYR A 199 16.72 -16.90 0.62
C TYR A 199 15.78 -16.04 1.48
N ALA A 200 16.22 -14.84 1.79
CA ALA A 200 15.37 -13.77 2.30
C ALA A 200 14.70 -13.05 1.13
N LEU A 201 13.49 -12.53 1.35
CA LEU A 201 12.74 -11.79 0.35
C LEU A 201 12.40 -10.38 0.85
N SER A 202 12.62 -9.37 0.01
CA SER A 202 12.09 -8.01 0.23
C SER A 202 11.41 -7.51 -1.04
N ILE A 203 10.22 -6.92 -0.90
CA ILE A 203 9.43 -6.36 -2.01
C ILE A 203 8.96 -4.98 -1.61
N CYS A 204 9.49 -3.93 -2.25
CA CYS A 204 9.06 -2.56 -1.98
C CYS A 204 9.45 -1.59 -3.09
N ARG A 205 8.97 -0.35 -2.99
CA ARG A 205 9.52 0.77 -3.76
C ARG A 205 10.95 1.05 -3.29
N ILE A 206 11.85 1.29 -4.24
CA ILE A 206 13.24 1.58 -3.90
C ILE A 206 13.38 3.07 -3.58
N GLU A 207 13.03 3.40 -2.34
CA GLU A 207 13.06 4.76 -1.80
C GLU A 207 13.72 4.78 -0.41
N PRO A 208 14.33 5.91 0.02
CA PRO A 208 15.01 6.01 1.31
C PRO A 208 14.12 5.65 2.52
N GLU A 209 12.84 5.97 2.44
CA GLU A 209 11.86 5.66 3.50
C GLU A 209 11.61 4.16 3.68
N ASN A 210 12.01 3.33 2.71
CA ASN A 210 11.93 1.87 2.78
C ASN A 210 13.24 1.22 3.26
N LYS A 211 14.21 2.01 3.73
CA LYS A 211 15.48 1.52 4.31
C LYS A 211 16.18 0.46 3.44
N CYS A 212 16.11 0.65 2.11
CA CYS A 212 16.69 -0.28 1.16
C CYS A 212 18.22 -0.40 1.33
N ASP A 213 18.88 0.70 1.68
CA ASP A 213 20.30 0.78 2.00
C ASP A 213 20.67 -0.07 3.22
N ILE A 214 19.90 0.01 4.32
CA ILE A 214 20.05 -0.81 5.52
C ILE A 214 19.90 -2.29 5.19
N THR A 215 18.87 -2.63 4.42
CA THR A 215 18.61 -4.01 4.01
C THR A 215 19.77 -4.57 3.17
N LEU A 216 20.17 -3.85 2.14
CA LEU A 216 21.27 -4.28 1.27
C LEU A 216 22.60 -4.40 2.01
N GLN A 217 22.92 -3.45 2.90
CA GLN A 217 24.12 -3.51 3.72
C GLN A 217 24.13 -4.74 4.63
N ALA A 218 23.04 -4.99 5.36
CA ALA A 218 22.95 -6.13 6.27
C ALA A 218 23.18 -7.46 5.57
N PHE A 219 22.57 -7.64 4.38
CA PHE A 219 22.71 -8.88 3.63
C PHE A 219 24.05 -8.99 2.89
N ALA A 220 24.65 -7.91 2.44
CA ALA A 220 26.03 -7.90 1.93
C ALA A 220 27.04 -8.35 2.99
N GLU A 221 26.85 -7.94 4.26
CA GLU A 221 27.72 -8.29 5.37
C GLU A 221 27.45 -9.68 5.96
N SER A 222 26.20 -10.18 5.88
CA SER A 222 25.85 -11.51 6.42
C SER A 222 26.21 -12.65 5.48
N GLY A 223 26.31 -12.40 4.18
CA GLY A 223 26.45 -13.42 3.15
C GLY A 223 25.18 -14.26 2.90
N MET A 224 24.10 -14.03 3.64
CA MET A 224 22.83 -14.72 3.45
C MET A 224 22.17 -14.32 2.11
N PRO A 225 21.64 -15.27 1.31
CA PRO A 225 20.98 -14.93 0.05
C PRO A 225 19.79 -14.01 0.24
N LEU A 226 19.74 -12.91 -0.53
CA LEU A 226 18.65 -11.94 -0.57
C LEU A 226 18.10 -11.83 -2.00
N VAL A 227 16.79 -11.95 -2.15
CA VAL A 227 16.04 -11.53 -3.34
C VAL A 227 15.35 -10.22 -3.02
N PHE A 228 15.70 -9.17 -3.76
CA PHE A 228 15.13 -7.84 -3.55
C PHE A 228 14.43 -7.36 -4.82
N ILE A 229 13.09 -7.26 -4.75
CA ILE A 229 12.23 -6.91 -5.89
C ILE A 229 11.78 -5.46 -5.75
N GLY A 230 11.95 -4.66 -6.82
CA GLY A 230 11.49 -3.29 -6.86
C GLY A 230 11.81 -2.58 -8.18
N ASN A 231 11.39 -1.32 -8.32
CA ASN A 231 11.76 -0.49 -9.47
C ASN A 231 13.14 0.17 -9.24
N TRP A 232 14.18 -0.46 -9.74
CA TRP A 232 15.57 -0.02 -9.55
C TRP A 232 16.00 1.09 -10.49
N ASN A 233 15.17 1.47 -11.46
CA ASN A 233 15.47 2.51 -12.45
C ASN A 233 14.74 3.84 -12.18
N HIS A 234 13.92 3.89 -11.12
CA HIS A 234 13.01 5.00 -10.84
C HIS A 234 13.72 6.30 -10.44
N SER A 235 14.80 6.24 -9.68
CA SER A 235 15.49 7.41 -9.12
C SER A 235 17.01 7.26 -9.11
N SER A 236 17.74 8.36 -8.86
CA SER A 236 19.19 8.29 -8.62
C SER A 236 19.55 7.42 -7.43
N TYR A 237 18.74 7.48 -6.34
CA TYR A 237 18.92 6.63 -5.16
C TYR A 237 18.86 5.15 -5.53
N SER A 238 17.84 4.72 -6.25
CA SER A 238 17.69 3.31 -6.65
C SER A 238 18.80 2.84 -7.58
N LYS A 239 19.20 3.67 -8.55
CA LYS A 239 20.33 3.36 -9.47
C LYS A 239 21.66 3.23 -8.73
N ASN A 240 21.91 4.12 -7.75
CA ASN A 240 23.14 4.07 -6.96
C ASN A 240 23.19 2.79 -6.08
N LEU A 241 22.08 2.39 -5.48
CA LEU A 241 22.03 1.14 -4.74
C LEU A 241 22.22 -0.08 -5.65
N ARG A 242 21.57 -0.10 -6.83
CA ARG A 242 21.77 -1.18 -7.82
C ARG A 242 23.24 -1.27 -8.26
N PHE A 243 23.90 -0.14 -8.52
CA PHE A 243 25.32 -0.09 -8.87
C PHE A 243 26.20 -0.63 -7.75
N LYS A 244 25.96 -0.20 -6.50
CA LYS A 244 26.77 -0.59 -5.34
C LYS A 244 26.63 -2.05 -4.96
N TYR A 245 25.41 -2.61 -5.03
CA TYR A 245 25.11 -3.95 -4.49
C TYR A 245 24.78 -5.02 -5.53
N GLY A 246 24.58 -4.63 -6.79
CA GLY A 246 24.13 -5.56 -7.83
C GLY A 246 25.14 -6.63 -8.25
N MET A 247 26.42 -6.44 -7.92
CA MET A 247 27.48 -7.42 -8.20
C MET A 247 27.83 -8.31 -7.00
N ILE A 248 27.15 -8.13 -5.86
CA ILE A 248 27.38 -8.94 -4.67
C ILE A 248 26.68 -10.30 -4.85
N HIS A 249 27.46 -11.38 -4.79
CA HIS A 249 27.03 -12.71 -5.20
C HIS A 249 25.79 -13.27 -4.50
N ASN A 250 25.58 -12.92 -3.23
CA ASN A 250 24.42 -13.35 -2.44
C ASN A 250 23.22 -12.39 -2.54
N ILE A 251 23.32 -11.26 -3.26
CA ILE A 251 22.22 -10.31 -3.44
C ILE A 251 21.68 -10.39 -4.86
N ARG A 252 20.43 -10.78 -4.99
CA ARG A 252 19.73 -10.83 -6.27
C ARG A 252 18.75 -9.67 -6.38
N ILE A 253 19.12 -8.66 -7.15
CA ILE A 253 18.31 -7.51 -7.48
C ILE A 253 17.40 -7.86 -8.67
N LEU A 254 16.08 -7.80 -8.46
CA LEU A 254 15.09 -8.06 -9.50
C LEU A 254 14.25 -6.81 -9.74
N ASP A 255 13.98 -6.51 -11.00
CA ASP A 255 13.03 -5.46 -11.37
C ASP A 255 11.60 -5.84 -10.96
N SER A 256 10.68 -4.86 -10.99
CA SER A 256 9.29 -5.07 -10.55
C SER A 256 8.64 -6.26 -11.24
N ILE A 257 8.07 -7.17 -10.47
CA ILE A 257 7.37 -8.37 -10.92
C ILE A 257 5.87 -8.17 -10.65
N TYR A 258 5.05 -8.34 -11.68
CA TYR A 258 3.59 -8.23 -11.61
C TYR A 258 2.88 -9.57 -11.83
N ASP A 259 3.62 -10.61 -12.21
CA ASP A 259 3.10 -11.99 -12.28
C ASP A 259 2.80 -12.50 -10.87
N LEU A 260 1.51 -12.70 -10.59
CA LEU A 260 1.04 -13.10 -9.27
C LEU A 260 1.48 -14.51 -8.88
N ASP A 261 1.65 -15.42 -9.83
CA ASP A 261 2.10 -16.77 -9.54
C ASP A 261 3.60 -16.79 -9.18
N VAL A 262 4.38 -15.91 -9.81
CA VAL A 262 5.79 -15.69 -9.44
C VAL A 262 5.88 -15.08 -8.05
N LEU A 263 5.13 -14.02 -7.77
CA LEU A 263 5.13 -13.36 -6.45
C LEU A 263 4.66 -14.29 -5.33
N TYR A 264 3.61 -15.09 -5.58
CA TYR A 264 3.16 -16.13 -4.67
C TYR A 264 4.29 -17.13 -4.38
N THR A 265 4.91 -17.66 -5.44
CA THR A 265 5.99 -18.66 -5.31
C THR A 265 7.17 -18.14 -4.50
N LEU A 266 7.60 -16.90 -4.77
CA LEU A 266 8.71 -16.29 -4.06
C LEU A 266 8.39 -16.05 -2.58
N ARG A 267 7.18 -15.57 -2.23
CA ARG A 267 6.75 -15.40 -0.83
C ARG A 267 6.60 -16.75 -0.10
N LYS A 268 6.00 -17.75 -0.75
CA LYS A 268 5.77 -19.08 -0.16
C LYS A 268 7.08 -19.81 0.16
N ASN A 269 8.09 -19.61 -0.65
CA ASN A 269 9.34 -20.36 -0.57
C ASN A 269 10.52 -19.56 0.01
N CYS A 270 10.33 -18.30 0.44
CA CYS A 270 11.38 -17.58 1.16
C CYS A 270 11.59 -18.16 2.58
N ARG A 271 12.80 -18.02 3.10
CA ARG A 271 13.15 -18.37 4.47
C ARG A 271 12.58 -17.35 5.47
N LEU A 272 12.67 -16.07 5.13
CA LEU A 272 12.18 -14.93 5.89
C LEU A 272 11.84 -13.77 4.96
N TYR A 273 10.99 -12.85 5.44
CA TYR A 273 10.63 -11.63 4.72
C TYR A 273 11.17 -10.39 5.44
N VAL A 274 11.78 -9.47 4.69
CA VAL A 274 12.33 -8.22 5.24
C VAL A 274 11.47 -7.04 4.81
N HIS A 275 11.04 -6.24 5.78
CA HIS A 275 10.20 -5.07 5.58
C HIS A 275 10.83 -3.82 6.16
N GLY A 276 11.34 -2.93 5.29
CA GLY A 276 12.09 -1.74 5.72
C GLY A 276 11.25 -0.46 5.82
N HIS A 277 9.95 -0.49 5.53
CA HIS A 277 9.13 0.72 5.46
C HIS A 277 9.08 1.47 6.79
N SER A 278 9.37 2.79 6.77
CA SER A 278 9.47 3.62 7.98
C SER A 278 8.47 4.78 8.03
N ALA A 279 7.61 4.94 7.02
CA ALA A 279 6.64 6.03 6.94
C ALA A 279 5.30 5.53 6.41
N GLY A 280 4.19 6.04 6.92
CA GLY A 280 2.85 5.66 6.48
C GLY A 280 2.05 4.91 7.54
N GLY A 281 0.96 4.24 7.15
CA GLY A 281 0.12 3.41 7.99
C GLY A 281 0.38 1.92 7.79
N THR A 282 -0.68 1.14 7.59
CA THR A 282 -0.60 -0.28 7.25
C THR A 282 -0.04 -0.46 5.84
N ASN A 283 1.10 -1.13 5.72
CA ASN A 283 1.71 -1.34 4.42
C ASN A 283 1.19 -2.64 3.78
N PRO A 284 0.57 -2.59 2.58
CA PRO A 284 0.02 -3.78 1.93
C PRO A 284 1.04 -4.91 1.75
N SER A 285 2.30 -4.60 1.38
CA SER A 285 3.30 -5.64 1.15
C SER A 285 3.71 -6.39 2.42
N LEU A 286 3.60 -5.74 3.59
CA LEU A 286 3.80 -6.38 4.89
C LEU A 286 2.63 -7.33 5.19
N VAL A 287 1.39 -6.84 5.06
CA VAL A 287 0.18 -7.67 5.26
C VAL A 287 0.20 -8.88 4.33
N GLU A 288 0.51 -8.68 3.06
CA GLU A 288 0.66 -9.76 2.08
C GLU A 288 1.66 -10.83 2.51
N ALA A 289 2.83 -10.43 3.03
CA ALA A 289 3.86 -11.35 3.47
C ALA A 289 3.44 -12.19 4.70
N MET A 290 2.66 -11.59 5.60
CA MET A 290 2.18 -12.25 6.81
C MET A 290 1.28 -13.48 6.54
N PHE A 291 0.65 -13.57 5.36
CA PHE A 291 -0.16 -14.74 4.97
C PHE A 291 0.67 -16.00 4.68
N PHE A 292 1.99 -15.91 4.58
CA PHE A 292 2.84 -17.04 4.15
C PHE A 292 3.58 -17.77 5.30
N GLY A 293 3.43 -17.32 6.54
CA GLY A 293 3.96 -18.00 7.72
C GLY A 293 5.49 -18.00 7.84
N CYS A 294 6.20 -17.21 7.03
CA CYS A 294 7.64 -17.02 7.21
C CYS A 294 7.92 -15.95 8.28
N PRO A 295 9.07 -16.03 8.99
CA PRO A 295 9.49 -14.97 9.91
C PRO A 295 9.53 -13.62 9.21
N ILE A 296 8.98 -12.59 9.87
CA ILE A 296 8.98 -11.20 9.41
C ILE A 296 10.03 -10.42 10.17
N LEU A 297 11.00 -9.83 9.44
CA LEU A 297 11.95 -8.86 9.98
C LEU A 297 11.51 -7.48 9.54
N ALA A 298 10.94 -6.68 10.44
CA ALA A 298 10.37 -5.38 10.12
C ALA A 298 11.19 -4.24 10.74
N TYR A 299 11.27 -3.10 10.03
CA TYR A 299 11.85 -1.91 10.61
C TYR A 299 11.04 -1.46 11.83
N GLY A 300 11.69 -1.14 12.95
CA GLY A 300 11.13 -1.03 14.29
C GLY A 300 10.28 0.21 14.57
N VAL A 301 9.51 0.71 13.57
CA VAL A 301 8.56 1.81 13.76
C VAL A 301 7.19 1.32 14.25
N GLU A 302 6.46 2.21 14.88
CA GLU A 302 5.18 1.90 15.53
C GLU A 302 4.14 1.35 14.55
N TYR A 303 4.10 1.87 13.31
CA TYR A 303 3.20 1.37 12.25
C TYR A 303 3.40 -0.12 11.95
N ASN A 304 4.65 -0.56 11.83
CA ASN A 304 4.96 -1.95 11.56
C ASN A 304 4.65 -2.85 12.78
N ARG A 305 4.91 -2.34 13.99
CA ARG A 305 4.56 -3.06 15.24
C ARG A 305 3.07 -3.28 15.36
N GLU A 306 2.29 -2.24 15.09
CA GLU A 306 0.82 -2.33 15.11
C GLU A 306 0.31 -3.32 14.05
N THR A 307 0.78 -3.20 12.80
CA THR A 307 0.37 -4.09 11.69
C THR A 307 0.68 -5.55 11.98
N THR A 308 1.79 -5.84 12.67
CA THR A 308 2.23 -7.21 12.99
C THR A 308 1.86 -7.65 14.42
N PHE A 309 0.96 -6.92 15.10
CA PHE A 309 0.52 -7.21 16.48
C PHE A 309 1.69 -7.38 17.47
N ASN A 310 2.81 -6.67 17.24
CA ASN A 310 4.09 -6.83 17.95
C ASN A 310 4.73 -8.23 17.87
N MET A 311 4.35 -9.07 16.89
CA MET A 311 4.83 -10.45 16.76
C MET A 311 5.92 -10.63 15.71
N ALA A 312 6.33 -9.57 14.98
CA ALA A 312 7.48 -9.61 14.10
C ALA A 312 8.80 -9.40 14.89
N HIS A 313 9.92 -9.65 14.23
CA HIS A 313 11.24 -9.29 14.75
C HIS A 313 11.60 -7.90 14.23
N TYR A 314 12.09 -7.02 15.13
CA TYR A 314 12.29 -5.61 14.76
C TYR A 314 13.76 -5.23 14.79
N TYR A 315 14.17 -4.43 13.79
CA TYR A 315 15.50 -3.87 13.67
C TYR A 315 15.45 -2.37 13.45
N LEU A 316 16.53 -1.65 13.82
CA LEU A 316 16.68 -0.21 13.61
C LEU A 316 17.87 0.14 12.70
N ASP A 317 18.82 -0.80 12.55
CA ASP A 317 20.02 -0.63 11.75
C ASP A 317 20.46 -1.92 11.06
N ALA A 318 21.49 -1.82 10.22
CA ALA A 318 21.99 -2.94 9.44
C ALA A 318 22.61 -4.05 10.31
N LYS A 319 23.23 -3.69 11.45
CA LYS A 319 23.83 -4.67 12.36
C LYS A 319 22.77 -5.55 13.00
N GLN A 320 21.71 -4.94 13.54
CA GLN A 320 20.58 -5.69 14.11
C GLN A 320 19.88 -6.56 13.07
N LEU A 321 19.67 -6.03 11.86
CA LEU A 321 19.06 -6.81 10.78
C LEU A 321 19.92 -8.00 10.38
N LYS A 322 21.25 -7.83 10.29
CA LYS A 322 22.19 -8.90 10.05
C LYS A 322 22.09 -10.00 11.12
N GLU A 323 22.16 -9.63 12.39
CA GLU A 323 22.06 -10.56 13.52
C GLU A 323 20.74 -11.33 13.51
N LEU A 324 19.62 -10.63 13.32
CA LEU A 324 18.31 -11.26 13.22
C LEU A 324 18.20 -12.21 12.02
N SER A 325 18.67 -11.81 10.85
CA SER A 325 18.58 -12.62 9.64
C SER A 325 19.27 -13.98 9.78
N MET A 326 20.36 -14.03 10.56
CA MET A 326 21.14 -15.26 10.80
C MET A 326 20.52 -16.17 11.87
N ASN A 327 19.88 -15.57 12.89
CA ASN A 327 19.48 -16.26 14.11
C ASN A 327 17.97 -16.48 14.27
N VAL A 328 17.13 -15.83 13.42
CA VAL A 328 15.67 -15.94 13.54
C VAL A 328 15.21 -17.39 13.34
N LYS A 329 14.41 -17.85 14.27
CA LYS A 329 13.74 -19.15 14.19
C LYS A 329 12.42 -19.01 13.41
N GLN A 330 11.89 -20.12 12.94
CA GLN A 330 10.56 -20.16 12.30
C GLN A 330 9.51 -19.67 13.29
N ASN A 331 8.54 -18.87 12.84
CA ASN A 331 7.43 -18.41 13.68
C ASN A 331 6.51 -19.57 14.06
N ASP A 332 5.91 -19.49 15.24
CA ASP A 332 5.03 -20.53 15.80
C ASP A 332 3.59 -20.50 15.22
N GLY A 333 3.36 -19.75 14.12
CA GLY A 333 2.05 -19.72 13.43
C GLY A 333 1.08 -18.64 13.88
N ASP A 334 1.19 -18.12 15.09
CA ASP A 334 0.23 -17.17 15.68
C ASP A 334 0.02 -15.89 14.85
N LEU A 335 1.10 -15.34 14.26
CA LEU A 335 0.99 -14.16 13.41
C LEU A 335 0.15 -14.43 12.15
N THR A 336 0.29 -15.61 11.57
CA THR A 336 -0.48 -16.02 10.39
C THR A 336 -1.95 -16.16 10.73
N ASP A 337 -2.31 -16.75 11.86
CA ASP A 337 -3.70 -16.90 12.32
C ASP A 337 -4.36 -15.55 12.56
N LEU A 338 -3.67 -14.62 13.24
CA LEU A 338 -4.13 -13.25 13.40
C LEU A 338 -4.30 -12.53 12.05
N THR A 339 -3.41 -12.79 11.10
CA THR A 339 -3.51 -12.23 9.74
C THR A 339 -4.78 -12.69 9.04
N TYR A 340 -5.09 -13.98 9.08
CA TYR A 340 -6.35 -14.50 8.54
C TYR A 340 -7.58 -13.97 9.26
N HIS A 341 -7.47 -13.58 10.52
CA HIS A 341 -8.58 -13.00 11.26
C HIS A 341 -8.85 -11.54 10.87
N HIS A 342 -7.79 -10.74 10.75
CA HIS A 342 -7.89 -9.28 10.64
C HIS A 342 -7.80 -8.74 9.20
N TYR A 343 -7.06 -9.41 8.30
CA TYR A 343 -6.66 -8.86 7.01
C TYR A 343 -7.27 -9.56 5.79
N LEU A 344 -8.42 -10.24 5.94
CA LEU A 344 -9.16 -10.79 4.79
C LEU A 344 -9.96 -9.71 4.07
N TRP A 345 -9.82 -9.61 2.76
CA TRP A 345 -10.58 -8.65 1.95
C TRP A 345 -12.08 -8.73 2.15
N LYS A 346 -12.65 -9.93 2.31
CA LYS A 346 -14.09 -10.09 2.55
C LYS A 346 -14.57 -9.34 3.79
N ASN A 347 -13.75 -9.23 4.84
CA ASN A 347 -14.09 -8.52 6.08
C ASN A 347 -13.89 -7.01 5.89
N ILE A 348 -12.79 -6.62 5.26
CA ILE A 348 -12.47 -5.22 4.94
C ILE A 348 -13.56 -4.61 4.04
N ILE A 349 -13.98 -5.30 2.98
CA ILE A 349 -15.05 -4.84 2.08
C ILE A 349 -16.36 -4.62 2.84
N LYS A 350 -16.74 -5.54 3.73
CA LYS A 350 -17.94 -5.38 4.56
C LYS A 350 -17.89 -4.14 5.45
N GLN A 351 -16.72 -3.83 6.02
CA GLN A 351 -16.54 -2.64 6.84
C GLN A 351 -16.71 -1.37 6.00
N TYR A 352 -16.12 -1.30 4.80
CA TYR A 352 -16.34 -0.18 3.87
C TYR A 352 -17.80 -0.05 3.46
N GLU A 353 -18.46 -1.15 3.07
CA GLU A 353 -19.85 -1.15 2.61
C GLU A 353 -20.83 -0.75 3.72
N ALA A 354 -20.53 -1.04 4.98
CA ALA A 354 -21.32 -0.61 6.13
C ALA A 354 -21.30 0.92 6.32
N LEU A 355 -20.26 1.59 5.83
CA LEU A 355 -20.12 3.04 5.89
C LEU A 355 -20.88 3.76 4.76
N PHE A 356 -21.20 3.09 3.68
CA PHE A 356 -21.93 3.67 2.54
C PHE A 356 -23.44 3.69 2.82
#